data_48b288b11517c2754229c392add259a7
#
_entry.id   48b288b11517c2754229c392add259a7
#
_cell.length_a   1.000
_cell.length_b   1.000
_cell.length_c   1.000
_cell.angle_alpha   90.00
_cell.angle_beta   90.00
_cell.angle_gamma   90.00
#
_symmetry.space_group_name_H-M   'P 1'
#
loop_
_entity.id
_entity.type
_entity.pdbx_description
1 polymer ?
#
loop_
_entity_poly.entity_id
_entity_poly.type
_entity_poly.pdbx_seq_one_letter_code
_entity_poly.pdbx_strand_id
1 'polypeptide(L)'
;MVIWITGLSGSGKTTLAVALHDLLKPNCKHAVLLDGDVIRAAFGAGLGYSEPERVIQIQRIQNFAKVLADQELIVIVAALYAHKDLLSWNRANLPGYFEVYLDASMALLEGRDQKNLYSKARSGETSDVVGFDIPWHTPDNPDMQINADAEADPIVVARQLIDIVPTLSGFLA
;
A
#
# COMPACT_ATOMS: atom_id res chain seq x y z
N MET A 1 12.47 5.53 7.93
CA MET A 1 12.06 5.66 6.51
C MET A 1 10.67 5.06 6.29
N VAL A 2 9.97 5.41 5.21
CA VAL A 2 8.64 4.87 4.90
C VAL A 2 8.61 4.33 3.46
N ILE A 3 8.24 3.06 3.29
CA ILE A 3 7.94 2.44 1.98
C ILE A 3 6.44 2.35 1.85
N TRP A 4 5.86 3.10 0.92
CA TRP A 4 4.42 3.20 0.74
C TRP A 4 3.98 2.45 -0.51
N ILE A 5 3.32 1.30 -0.32
CA ILE A 5 2.84 0.44 -1.41
C ILE A 5 1.37 0.75 -1.65
N THR A 6 1.05 1.27 -2.83
CA THR A 6 -0.30 1.62 -3.25
C THR A 6 -0.73 0.89 -4.52
N GLY A 7 -2.03 0.87 -4.78
CA GLY A 7 -2.66 0.19 -5.91
C GLY A 7 -4.09 -0.22 -5.58
N LEU A 8 -4.88 -0.61 -6.56
CA LEU A 8 -6.28 -1.03 -6.39
C LEU A 8 -6.44 -2.28 -5.51
N SER A 9 -7.65 -2.55 -5.05
CA SER A 9 -7.97 -3.78 -4.31
C SER A 9 -7.64 -5.01 -5.16
N GLY A 10 -6.99 -6.02 -4.59
CA GLY A 10 -6.57 -7.21 -5.36
C GLY A 10 -5.25 -7.07 -6.13
N SER A 11 -4.59 -5.89 -6.17
CA SER A 11 -3.33 -5.71 -6.89
C SER A 11 -2.12 -6.43 -6.27
N GLY A 12 -2.23 -6.92 -5.02
CA GLY A 12 -1.14 -7.64 -4.35
C GLY A 12 -0.34 -6.82 -3.33
N LYS A 13 -0.81 -5.63 -2.93
CA LYS A 13 -0.12 -4.75 -1.95
C LYS A 13 0.29 -5.46 -0.67
N THR A 14 -0.67 -6.09 0.01
CA THR A 14 -0.42 -6.81 1.27
C THR A 14 0.58 -7.95 1.07
N THR A 15 0.46 -8.69 -0.04
CA THR A 15 1.36 -9.79 -0.36
C THR A 15 2.80 -9.31 -0.54
N LEU A 16 3.00 -8.23 -1.30
CA LEU A 16 4.32 -7.62 -1.47
C LEU A 16 4.87 -7.04 -0.16
N ALA A 17 4.01 -6.36 0.61
CA ALA A 17 4.40 -5.76 1.88
C ALA A 17 4.84 -6.82 2.91
N VAL A 18 4.13 -7.95 2.98
CA VAL A 18 4.50 -9.10 3.82
C VAL A 18 5.81 -9.71 3.34
N ALA A 19 5.97 -9.97 2.03
CA ALA A 19 7.20 -10.52 1.48
C ALA A 19 8.42 -9.62 1.78
N LEU A 20 8.27 -8.31 1.63
CA LEU A 20 9.32 -7.35 1.95
C LEU A 20 9.66 -7.35 3.45
N HIS A 21 8.64 -7.31 4.31
CA HIS A 21 8.82 -7.36 5.77
C HIS A 21 9.53 -8.65 6.20
N ASP A 22 9.12 -9.81 5.66
CA ASP A 22 9.67 -11.11 6.04
C ASP A 22 11.12 -11.27 5.56
N LEU A 23 11.48 -10.69 4.41
CA LEU A 23 12.87 -10.65 3.95
C LEU A 23 13.76 -9.76 4.82
N LEU A 24 13.23 -8.66 5.33
CA LEU A 24 13.99 -7.73 6.19
C LEU A 24 14.12 -8.26 7.63
N LYS A 25 13.07 -8.87 8.17
CA LYS A 25 12.95 -9.27 9.58
C LYS A 25 14.14 -10.02 10.18
N PRO A 26 14.82 -10.96 9.48
CA PRO A 26 15.95 -11.68 10.05
C PRO A 26 17.13 -10.76 10.43
N ASN A 27 17.37 -9.70 9.64
CA ASN A 27 18.52 -8.82 9.78
C ASN A 27 18.14 -7.40 10.24
N CYS A 28 16.85 -7.06 10.22
CA CYS A 28 16.33 -5.77 10.61
C CYS A 28 15.18 -5.90 11.62
N LYS A 29 15.50 -5.76 12.92
CA LYS A 29 14.48 -5.78 13.99
C LYS A 29 13.62 -4.52 14.06
N HIS A 30 13.96 -3.50 13.25
CA HIS A 30 13.29 -2.20 13.23
C HIS A 30 12.32 -2.05 12.06
N ALA A 31 12.00 -3.13 11.34
CA ALA A 31 10.98 -3.13 10.30
C ALA A 31 9.60 -3.39 10.89
N VAL A 32 8.61 -2.55 10.51
CA VAL A 32 7.21 -2.68 10.91
C VAL A 32 6.29 -2.60 9.70
N LEU A 33 5.19 -3.35 9.73
CA LEU A 33 4.20 -3.41 8.67
C LEU A 33 2.90 -2.74 9.13
N LEU A 34 2.42 -1.78 8.34
CA LEU A 34 1.12 -1.12 8.49
C LEU A 34 0.24 -1.49 7.28
N ASP A 35 -0.62 -2.49 7.45
CA ASP A 35 -1.64 -2.82 6.46
C ASP A 35 -2.90 -1.98 6.70
N GLY A 36 -3.46 -1.37 5.65
CA GLY A 36 -4.60 -0.47 5.76
C GLY A 36 -5.86 -1.13 6.32
N ASP A 37 -6.11 -2.41 6.02
CA ASP A 37 -7.25 -3.17 6.54
C ASP A 37 -7.03 -3.50 8.03
N VAL A 38 -5.81 -3.88 8.42
CA VAL A 38 -5.43 -4.16 9.82
C VAL A 38 -5.55 -2.90 10.67
N ILE A 39 -5.02 -1.76 10.18
CA ILE A 39 -5.13 -0.48 10.87
C ILE A 39 -6.58 -0.05 11.00
N ARG A 40 -7.41 -0.22 9.96
CA ARG A 40 -8.84 0.07 10.03
C ARG A 40 -9.53 -0.76 11.11
N ALA A 41 -9.25 -2.04 11.16
CA ALA A 41 -9.81 -2.94 12.19
C ALA A 41 -9.37 -2.56 13.61
N ALA A 42 -8.09 -2.18 13.79
CA ALA A 42 -7.54 -1.80 15.09
C ALA A 42 -8.17 -0.52 15.67
N PHE A 43 -8.56 0.44 14.80
CA PHE A 43 -9.25 1.67 15.23
C PHE A 43 -10.75 1.49 15.44
N GLY A 44 -11.31 0.32 15.15
CA GLY A 44 -12.73 0.01 15.34
C GLY A 44 -13.68 0.62 14.31
N ALA A 45 -14.98 0.39 14.49
CA ALA A 45 -16.05 0.71 13.54
C ALA A 45 -16.40 2.21 13.55
N GLY A 46 -15.47 3.09 13.24
CA GLY A 46 -15.73 4.53 13.21
C GLY A 46 -15.76 5.15 11.83
N LEU A 47 -15.34 4.40 10.79
CA LEU A 47 -15.26 4.88 9.40
C LEU A 47 -15.82 3.83 8.44
N GLY A 48 -16.67 4.29 7.52
CA GLY A 48 -17.10 3.55 6.35
C GLY A 48 -16.07 3.59 5.21
N TYR A 49 -16.57 3.49 3.96
CA TYR A 49 -15.73 3.41 2.76
C TYR A 49 -15.97 4.56 1.78
N SER A 50 -16.77 5.56 2.16
CA SER A 50 -16.95 6.77 1.36
C SER A 50 -15.62 7.50 1.15
N GLU A 51 -15.53 8.30 0.10
CA GLU A 51 -14.28 9.00 -0.24
C GLU A 51 -13.73 9.88 0.90
N PRO A 52 -14.55 10.69 1.62
CA PRO A 52 -14.06 11.45 2.78
C PRO A 52 -13.52 10.54 3.91
N GLU A 53 -14.17 9.41 4.16
CA GLU A 53 -13.73 8.47 5.20
C GLU A 53 -12.44 7.75 4.81
N ARG A 54 -12.22 7.50 3.51
CA ARG A 54 -10.95 7.00 2.99
C ARG A 54 -9.82 8.01 3.22
N VAL A 55 -10.07 9.30 2.98
CA VAL A 55 -9.10 10.36 3.28
C VAL A 55 -8.71 10.34 4.75
N ILE A 56 -9.69 10.30 5.66
CA ILE A 56 -9.44 10.23 7.11
C ILE A 56 -8.63 8.97 7.46
N GLN A 57 -8.96 7.83 6.86
CA GLN A 57 -8.22 6.58 7.11
C GLN A 57 -6.77 6.67 6.64
N ILE A 58 -6.50 7.26 5.47
CA ILE A 58 -5.13 7.44 4.98
C ILE A 58 -4.37 8.41 5.89
N GLN A 59 -4.98 9.51 6.32
CA GLN A 59 -4.36 10.45 7.26
C GLN A 59 -3.99 9.79 8.61
N ARG A 60 -4.80 8.85 9.10
CA ARG A 60 -4.45 8.03 10.27
C ARG A 60 -3.18 7.23 10.02
N ILE A 61 -3.12 6.52 8.87
CA ILE A 61 -1.95 5.72 8.51
C ILE A 61 -0.71 6.60 8.32
N GLN A 62 -0.85 7.77 7.69
CA GLN A 62 0.22 8.77 7.51
C GLN A 62 0.81 9.20 8.85
N ASN A 63 -0.06 9.59 9.80
CA ASN A 63 0.37 10.03 11.13
C ASN A 63 1.07 8.89 11.89
N PHE A 64 0.55 7.67 11.82
CA PHE A 64 1.20 6.50 12.41
C PHE A 64 2.55 6.22 11.78
N ALA A 65 2.62 6.19 10.45
CA ALA A 65 3.86 5.96 9.71
C ALA A 65 4.91 7.02 10.07
N LYS A 66 4.49 8.29 10.18
CA LYS A 66 5.38 9.38 10.58
C LYS A 66 5.93 9.18 11.99
N VAL A 67 5.08 8.92 12.98
CA VAL A 67 5.50 8.71 14.38
C VAL A 67 6.50 7.55 14.49
N LEU A 68 6.28 6.46 13.76
CA LEU A 68 7.19 5.32 13.77
C LEU A 68 8.51 5.62 13.03
N ALA A 69 8.42 6.28 11.88
CA ALA A 69 9.61 6.62 11.09
C ALA A 69 10.49 7.68 11.78
N ASP A 70 9.90 8.61 12.54
CA ASP A 70 10.63 9.58 13.37
C ASP A 70 11.38 8.90 14.53
N GLN A 71 11.03 7.65 14.88
CA GLN A 71 11.76 6.78 15.82
C GLN A 71 12.75 5.84 15.12
N GLU A 72 13.16 6.18 13.90
CA GLU A 72 14.14 5.44 13.10
C GLU A 72 13.67 4.04 12.64
N LEU A 73 12.36 3.73 12.75
CA LEU A 73 11.82 2.49 12.23
C LEU A 73 11.70 2.51 10.70
N ILE A 74 11.84 1.34 10.07
CA ILE A 74 11.51 1.11 8.67
C ILE A 74 10.03 0.74 8.62
N VAL A 75 9.20 1.63 8.08
CA VAL A 75 7.76 1.46 8.04
C VAL A 75 7.33 1.07 6.64
N ILE A 76 6.78 -0.13 6.51
CA ILE A 76 6.20 -0.64 5.27
C ILE A 76 4.70 -0.43 5.34
N VAL A 77 4.14 0.35 4.43
CA VAL A 77 2.71 0.66 4.38
C VAL A 77 2.08 -0.01 3.16
N ALA A 78 0.98 -0.74 3.35
CA ALA A 78 0.12 -1.22 2.28
C ALA A 78 -1.23 -0.49 2.37
N ALA A 79 -1.50 0.47 1.47
CA ALA A 79 -2.70 1.29 1.50
C ALA A 79 -3.30 1.48 0.11
N LEU A 80 -4.65 1.42 0.01
CA LEU A 80 -5.33 1.44 -1.28
C LEU A 80 -5.48 2.86 -1.83
N TYR A 81 -6.06 3.79 -1.05
CA TYR A 81 -6.51 5.07 -1.57
C TYR A 81 -5.35 6.05 -1.77
N ALA A 82 -5.14 6.47 -3.02
CA ALA A 82 -3.98 7.23 -3.48
C ALA A 82 -4.37 8.58 -4.09
N HIS A 83 -5.13 9.42 -3.34
CA HIS A 83 -5.39 10.77 -3.80
C HIS A 83 -4.07 11.57 -3.86
N LYS A 84 -3.87 12.34 -4.94
CA LYS A 84 -2.62 13.06 -5.20
C LYS A 84 -2.17 13.98 -4.06
N ASP A 85 -3.11 14.64 -3.36
CA ASP A 85 -2.79 15.50 -2.23
C ASP A 85 -2.24 14.71 -1.05
N LEU A 86 -2.75 13.48 -0.82
CA LEU A 86 -2.27 12.58 0.22
C LEU A 86 -0.85 12.07 -0.11
N LEU A 87 -0.60 11.69 -1.36
CA LEU A 87 0.73 11.26 -1.80
C LEU A 87 1.74 12.42 -1.78
N SER A 88 1.32 13.61 -2.17
CA SER A 88 2.14 14.83 -2.06
C SER A 88 2.49 15.15 -0.61
N TRP A 89 1.54 14.99 0.31
CA TRP A 89 1.78 15.14 1.74
C TRP A 89 2.80 14.11 2.24
N ASN A 90 2.68 12.85 1.82
CA ASN A 90 3.63 11.79 2.16
C ASN A 90 5.05 12.20 1.77
N ARG A 91 5.23 12.62 0.52
CA ARG A 91 6.53 13.01 -0.03
C ARG A 91 7.15 14.20 0.69
N ALA A 92 6.32 15.12 1.16
CA ALA A 92 6.77 16.30 1.89
C ALA A 92 7.09 16.04 3.38
N ASN A 93 6.43 15.04 4.00
CA ASN A 93 6.42 14.92 5.46
C ASN A 93 6.98 13.60 6.01
N LEU A 94 7.03 12.53 5.21
CA LEU A 94 7.50 11.23 5.67
C LEU A 94 9.02 11.08 5.44
N PRO A 95 9.79 10.75 6.48
CA PRO A 95 11.25 10.60 6.36
C PRO A 95 11.61 9.43 5.42
N GLY A 96 12.50 9.69 4.45
CA GLY A 96 12.98 8.66 3.52
C GLY A 96 11.84 7.96 2.77
N TYR A 97 10.84 8.77 2.32
CA TYR A 97 9.67 8.26 1.62
C TYR A 97 10.04 7.62 0.29
N PHE A 98 9.55 6.40 0.07
CA PHE A 98 9.70 5.65 -1.18
C PHE A 98 8.32 5.11 -1.59
N GLU A 99 7.85 5.49 -2.77
CA GLU A 99 6.52 5.17 -3.27
C GLU A 99 6.56 4.04 -4.28
N VAL A 100 5.80 2.97 -3.98
CA VAL A 100 5.65 1.81 -4.86
C VAL A 100 4.23 1.74 -5.35
N TYR A 101 4.04 1.79 -6.67
CA TYR A 101 2.74 1.63 -7.31
C TYR A 101 2.61 0.26 -7.97
N LEU A 102 1.62 -0.52 -7.52
CA LEU A 102 1.19 -1.76 -8.17
C LEU A 102 0.11 -1.44 -9.20
N ASP A 103 0.52 -1.36 -10.45
CA ASP A 103 -0.36 -1.15 -11.59
C ASP A 103 -0.98 -2.48 -12.03
N ALA A 104 -2.30 -2.58 -11.92
CA ALA A 104 -3.06 -3.78 -12.21
C ALA A 104 -4.25 -3.46 -13.10
N SER A 105 -4.45 -4.23 -14.16
CA SER A 105 -5.62 -4.11 -15.02
C SER A 105 -6.90 -4.54 -14.30
N MET A 106 -8.02 -3.95 -14.67
CA MET A 106 -9.33 -4.38 -14.12
C MET A 106 -9.62 -5.86 -14.41
N ALA A 107 -9.15 -6.38 -15.55
CA ALA A 107 -9.31 -7.80 -15.89
C ALA A 107 -8.61 -8.71 -14.87
N LEU A 108 -7.38 -8.36 -14.46
CA LEU A 108 -6.67 -9.10 -13.41
C LEU A 108 -7.37 -8.99 -12.06
N LEU A 109 -7.81 -7.78 -11.69
CA LEU A 109 -8.47 -7.52 -10.39
C LEU A 109 -9.80 -8.25 -10.26
N GLU A 110 -10.62 -8.24 -11.32
CA GLU A 110 -11.88 -8.99 -11.38
C GLU A 110 -11.64 -10.50 -11.37
N GLY A 111 -10.59 -10.97 -12.06
CA GLY A 111 -10.21 -12.39 -12.02
C GLY A 111 -9.76 -12.87 -10.64
N ARG A 112 -9.13 -12.00 -9.86
CA ARG A 112 -8.67 -12.29 -8.50
C ARG A 112 -9.73 -12.06 -7.42
N ASP A 113 -10.81 -11.41 -7.68
CA ASP A 113 -11.85 -10.85 -6.79
C ASP A 113 -12.18 -11.71 -5.54
N GLN A 114 -11.18 -12.01 -4.73
CA GLN A 114 -11.23 -12.89 -3.57
C GLN A 114 -12.28 -12.49 -2.53
N LYS A 115 -12.61 -11.20 -2.45
CA LYS A 115 -13.60 -10.64 -1.52
C LYS A 115 -14.97 -10.44 -2.20
N ASN A 116 -15.12 -10.83 -3.45
CA ASN A 116 -16.29 -10.54 -4.31
C ASN A 116 -16.62 -9.03 -4.34
N LEU A 117 -15.60 -8.18 -4.24
CA LEU A 117 -15.76 -6.73 -4.15
C LEU A 117 -16.29 -6.14 -5.46
N TYR A 118 -15.61 -6.48 -6.57
CA TYR A 118 -15.96 -5.97 -7.89
C TYR A 118 -17.24 -6.60 -8.44
N SER A 119 -17.47 -7.89 -8.18
CA SER A 119 -18.71 -8.57 -8.55
C SER A 119 -19.92 -7.99 -7.82
N LYS A 120 -19.80 -7.69 -6.52
CA LYS A 120 -20.86 -7.04 -5.72
C LYS A 120 -21.08 -5.58 -6.13
N ALA A 121 -20.03 -4.84 -6.46
CA ALA A 121 -20.19 -3.49 -6.99
C ALA A 121 -20.95 -3.49 -8.32
N ARG A 122 -20.63 -4.43 -9.19
CA ARG A 122 -21.32 -4.57 -10.49
C ARG A 122 -22.80 -4.97 -10.36
N SER A 123 -23.15 -5.80 -9.37
CA SER A 123 -24.55 -6.16 -9.07
C SER A 123 -25.31 -5.07 -8.28
N GLY A 124 -24.64 -4.02 -7.83
CA GLY A 124 -25.22 -2.96 -7.00
C GLY A 124 -25.42 -3.37 -5.53
N GLU A 125 -24.84 -4.48 -5.10
CA GLU A 125 -24.91 -4.96 -3.72
C GLU A 125 -23.99 -4.17 -2.78
N THR A 126 -22.97 -3.51 -3.32
CA THR A 126 -22.03 -2.66 -2.55
C THR A 126 -21.68 -1.41 -3.35
N SER A 127 -21.38 -0.33 -2.63
CA SER A 127 -20.94 0.95 -3.16
C SER A 127 -19.58 1.33 -2.56
N ASP A 128 -19.08 2.49 -2.92
CA ASP A 128 -17.84 3.07 -2.40
C ASP A 128 -16.59 2.24 -2.75
N VAL A 129 -16.57 1.67 -3.95
CA VAL A 129 -15.46 0.83 -4.47
C VAL A 129 -14.56 1.66 -5.36
N VAL A 130 -13.29 1.84 -4.93
CA VAL A 130 -12.29 2.58 -5.69
C VAL A 130 -11.94 1.83 -6.98
N GLY A 131 -11.98 2.55 -8.10
CA GLY A 131 -11.81 1.99 -9.44
C GLY A 131 -13.12 1.55 -10.09
N PHE A 132 -14.26 1.71 -9.39
CA PHE A 132 -15.60 1.42 -9.91
C PHE A 132 -16.50 2.65 -9.81
N ASP A 133 -16.95 3.01 -8.61
CA ASP A 133 -17.81 4.18 -8.33
C ASP A 133 -17.06 5.31 -7.60
N ILE A 134 -15.90 5.04 -6.99
CA ILE A 134 -14.94 6.06 -6.55
C ILE A 134 -13.78 6.10 -7.54
N PRO A 135 -13.39 7.30 -8.05
CA PRO A 135 -12.27 7.43 -8.96
C PRO A 135 -10.97 6.87 -8.39
N TRP A 136 -10.22 6.15 -9.22
CA TRP A 136 -8.83 5.82 -8.93
C TRP A 136 -7.92 6.95 -9.40
N HIS A 137 -7.06 7.43 -8.53
CA HIS A 137 -6.02 8.41 -8.84
C HIS A 137 -4.69 7.68 -8.97
N THR A 138 -4.25 7.49 -10.23
CA THR A 138 -2.94 6.91 -10.48
C THR A 138 -1.86 7.84 -9.93
N PRO A 139 -0.87 7.32 -9.18
CA PRO A 139 0.27 8.11 -8.72
C PRO A 139 1.03 8.73 -9.90
N ASP A 140 1.32 10.04 -9.83
CA ASP A 140 1.95 10.76 -10.94
C ASP A 140 3.43 10.41 -11.12
N ASN A 141 4.17 10.21 -10.01
CA ASN A 141 5.61 9.97 -10.01
C ASN A 141 6.02 8.99 -8.89
N PRO A 142 5.63 7.70 -8.98
CA PRO A 142 6.08 6.70 -8.02
C PRO A 142 7.59 6.45 -8.21
N ASP A 143 8.28 6.13 -7.11
CA ASP A 143 9.71 5.79 -7.17
C ASP A 143 9.93 4.42 -7.83
N MET A 144 8.92 3.53 -7.74
CA MET A 144 8.87 2.27 -8.47
C MET A 144 7.43 1.95 -8.90
N GLN A 145 7.26 1.63 -10.19
CA GLN A 145 6.01 1.09 -10.73
C GLN A 145 6.19 -0.37 -11.10
N ILE A 146 5.25 -1.21 -10.68
CA ILE A 146 5.27 -2.65 -10.89
C ILE A 146 4.01 -3.03 -11.67
N ASN A 147 4.19 -3.68 -12.82
CA ASN A 147 3.09 -4.26 -13.57
C ASN A 147 2.62 -5.54 -12.87
N ALA A 148 1.47 -5.49 -12.19
CA ALA A 148 0.91 -6.62 -11.47
C ALA A 148 0.35 -7.71 -12.40
N ASP A 149 0.06 -7.39 -13.66
CA ASP A 149 -0.39 -8.35 -14.68
C ASP A 149 0.74 -9.30 -15.13
N ALA A 150 1.99 -8.95 -14.88
CA ALA A 150 3.14 -9.83 -15.12
C ALA A 150 3.23 -11.01 -14.13
N GLU A 151 2.42 -10.99 -13.07
CA GLU A 151 2.35 -12.04 -12.04
C GLU A 151 3.72 -12.47 -11.47
N ALA A 152 4.64 -11.50 -11.36
CA ALA A 152 5.95 -11.74 -10.79
C ALA A 152 5.86 -12.25 -9.34
N ASP A 153 6.78 -13.15 -8.96
CA ASP A 153 6.88 -13.66 -7.59
C ASP A 153 7.10 -12.48 -6.62
N PRO A 154 6.24 -12.30 -5.60
CA PRO A 154 6.36 -11.21 -4.63
C PRO A 154 7.72 -11.16 -3.91
N ILE A 155 8.37 -12.32 -3.73
CA ILE A 155 9.70 -12.40 -3.12
C ILE A 155 10.75 -11.81 -4.05
N VAL A 156 10.66 -12.08 -5.36
CA VAL A 156 11.58 -11.51 -6.36
C VAL A 156 11.41 -9.98 -6.40
N VAL A 157 10.17 -9.49 -6.42
CA VAL A 157 9.88 -8.06 -6.42
C VAL A 157 10.35 -7.39 -5.13
N ALA A 158 10.15 -8.04 -3.98
CA ALA A 158 10.63 -7.52 -2.69
C ALA A 158 12.16 -7.44 -2.63
N ARG A 159 12.89 -8.40 -3.22
CA ARG A 159 14.36 -8.33 -3.35
C ARG A 159 14.78 -7.15 -4.22
N GLN A 160 14.14 -6.95 -5.37
CA GLN A 160 14.40 -5.78 -6.21
C GLN A 160 14.20 -4.46 -5.45
N LEU A 161 13.12 -4.37 -4.63
CA LEU A 161 12.90 -3.21 -3.76
C LEU A 161 14.04 -2.99 -2.78
N ILE A 162 14.55 -4.04 -2.15
CA ILE A 162 15.68 -3.94 -1.21
C ILE A 162 16.95 -3.46 -1.94
N ASP A 163 17.18 -3.95 -3.15
CA ASP A 163 18.37 -3.58 -3.94
C ASP A 163 18.35 -2.11 -4.39
N ILE A 164 17.18 -1.58 -4.77
CA ILE A 164 17.07 -0.19 -5.28
C ILE A 164 16.89 0.85 -4.17
N VAL A 165 16.46 0.46 -2.96
CA VAL A 165 16.30 1.35 -1.83
C VAL A 165 17.60 1.37 -1.00
N PRO A 166 18.43 2.42 -1.10
CA PRO A 166 19.80 2.39 -0.53
C PRO A 166 19.86 2.05 0.95
N THR A 167 18.84 2.50 1.72
CA THR A 167 18.74 2.24 3.16
C THR A 167 18.48 0.76 3.49
N LEU A 168 17.97 -0.03 2.54
CA LEU A 168 17.62 -1.43 2.75
C LEU A 168 18.71 -2.40 2.28
N SER A 169 19.60 -1.98 1.37
CA SER A 169 20.59 -2.85 0.74
C SER A 169 21.54 -3.55 1.73
N GLY A 170 21.75 -2.97 2.91
CA GLY A 170 22.56 -3.55 3.98
C GLY A 170 21.88 -4.69 4.77
N PHE A 171 20.61 -4.99 4.52
CA PHE A 171 19.86 -6.02 5.24
C PHE A 171 19.68 -7.34 4.46
N LEU A 172 20.11 -7.39 3.20
CA LEU A 172 20.26 -8.66 2.46
C LEU A 172 21.67 -9.22 2.75
N ALA A 173 21.76 -10.10 3.70
CA ALA A 173 22.96 -10.92 3.93
C ALA A 173 22.66 -12.38 3.61
#